data_4af54e441a13a51c9a4a9ff0083a95d5
#
_entry.id   4af54e441a13a51c9a4a9ff0083a95d5
#
_cell.length_a   1.000
_cell.length_b   1.000
_cell.length_c   1.000
_cell.angle_alpha   90.00
_cell.angle_beta   90.00
_cell.angle_gamma   90.00
#
_symmetry.space_group_name_H-M   'P 1'
#
loop_
_entity.id
_entity.type
_entity.pdbx_description
1 polymer ?
#
loop_
_entity_poly.entity_id
_entity_poly.type
_entity_poly.pdbx_seq_one_letter_code
_entity_poly.pdbx_strand_id
1 'polypeptide(L)'
;MHLARGRPITPVWRNELGGLTFRLGDSDDAQYVKWIATGTPEIDFPAEAERLTWARRWITVPTVVDRSADADGSWLVTAAVPGHSAVDPQWIARPATAATAIGRGLRAFHEALPVAECPFDWSIERRLSHVSADLGAAPPIDRLVVCHGDACAPNTLLSDDGTVAAHVDLGSLGVADRWADLAVAAWSTEWNYGPGYDGLVYSGYGVAPDAERIAYYRRLWDAG
;
A
#
# COMPACT_ATOMS: atom_id res chain seq x y z
N MET A 1 7.55 26.54 -3.55
CA MET A 1 7.60 25.13 -4.01
C MET A 1 7.55 25.14 -5.54
N HIS A 2 8.69 24.86 -6.17
CA HIS A 2 8.83 24.91 -7.65
C HIS A 2 8.04 23.80 -8.38
N LEU A 3 7.71 22.71 -7.68
CA LEU A 3 6.99 21.55 -8.25
C LEU A 3 5.58 21.88 -8.75
N ALA A 4 4.90 22.82 -8.11
CA ALA A 4 3.52 23.16 -8.48
C ALA A 4 3.43 23.84 -9.85
N ARG A 5 4.42 24.63 -10.26
CA ARG A 5 4.45 25.35 -11.55
C ARG A 5 3.15 26.12 -11.83
N GLY A 6 2.55 26.73 -10.81
CA GLY A 6 1.27 27.46 -10.91
C GLY A 6 0.01 26.60 -10.88
N ARG A 7 0.12 25.25 -10.76
CA ARG A 7 -1.01 24.35 -10.59
C ARG A 7 -1.61 24.46 -9.19
N PRO A 8 -2.92 24.24 -8.99
CA PRO A 8 -3.54 24.12 -7.69
C PRO A 8 -2.83 23.05 -6.84
N ILE A 9 -2.70 23.29 -5.53
CA ILE A 9 -2.13 22.36 -4.55
C ILE A 9 -3.24 22.01 -3.57
N THR A 10 -3.58 20.74 -3.50
CA THR A 10 -4.57 20.22 -2.54
C THR A 10 -3.87 19.28 -1.56
N PRO A 11 -3.90 19.54 -0.24
CA PRO A 11 -3.44 18.57 0.75
C PRO A 11 -4.28 17.28 0.68
N VAL A 12 -3.62 16.13 0.71
CA VAL A 12 -4.29 14.82 0.64
C VAL A 12 -4.14 14.06 1.94
N TRP A 13 -2.89 13.95 2.43
CA TRP A 13 -2.59 13.11 3.58
C TRP A 13 -1.41 13.64 4.38
N ARG A 14 -1.41 13.37 5.68
CA ARG A 14 -0.25 13.49 6.55
C ARG A 14 -0.08 12.18 7.32
N ASN A 15 1.09 11.55 7.22
CA ASN A 15 1.39 10.35 7.99
C ASN A 15 1.89 10.70 9.41
N GLU A 16 2.05 9.66 10.24
CA GLU A 16 2.46 9.81 11.63
C GLU A 16 3.90 10.33 11.79
N LEU A 17 4.77 10.07 10.81
CA LEU A 17 6.15 10.56 10.76
C LEU A 17 6.25 12.03 10.28
N GLY A 18 5.12 12.67 9.99
CA GLY A 18 5.06 14.05 9.50
C GLY A 18 5.22 14.18 7.99
N GLY A 19 5.28 13.10 7.26
CA GLY A 19 5.27 13.08 5.80
C GLY A 19 3.97 13.64 5.24
N LEU A 20 4.06 14.40 4.16
CA LEU A 20 2.94 15.12 3.55
C LEU A 20 2.72 14.59 2.13
N THR A 21 1.46 14.38 1.78
CA THR A 21 1.05 14.08 0.41
C THR A 21 0.15 15.20 -0.12
N PHE A 22 0.48 15.72 -1.30
CA PHE A 22 -0.27 16.75 -1.99
C PHE A 22 -0.67 16.26 -3.38
N ARG A 23 -1.84 16.69 -3.83
CA ARG A 23 -2.24 16.61 -5.24
C ARG A 23 -1.93 17.94 -5.94
N LEU A 24 -1.32 17.88 -7.11
CA LEU A 24 -1.02 19.01 -7.97
C LEU A 24 -1.88 18.94 -9.23
N GLY A 25 -2.72 19.95 -9.44
CA GLY A 25 -3.65 20.01 -10.57
C GLY A 25 -4.94 19.21 -10.32
N ASP A 26 -5.96 19.51 -11.11
CA ASP A 26 -7.31 18.93 -10.98
C ASP A 26 -7.76 18.16 -12.23
N SER A 27 -6.94 18.16 -13.29
CA SER A 27 -7.17 17.52 -14.57
C SER A 27 -6.54 16.12 -14.66
N ASP A 28 -6.66 15.48 -15.82
CA ASP A 28 -6.15 14.12 -16.09
C ASP A 28 -4.62 14.02 -16.00
N ASP A 29 -3.90 15.16 -16.06
CA ASP A 29 -2.46 15.26 -15.86
C ASP A 29 -2.06 15.56 -14.40
N ALA A 30 -2.99 15.40 -13.46
CA ALA A 30 -2.73 15.59 -12.04
C ALA A 30 -1.57 14.71 -11.55
N GLN A 31 -0.87 15.20 -10.55
CA GLN A 31 0.27 14.51 -9.94
C GLN A 31 0.09 14.48 -8.43
N TYR A 32 0.70 13.48 -7.80
CA TYR A 32 0.83 13.41 -6.36
C TYR A 32 2.30 13.64 -5.97
N VAL A 33 2.50 14.44 -4.94
CA VAL A 33 3.82 14.71 -4.35
C VAL A 33 3.80 14.20 -2.92
N LYS A 34 4.63 13.21 -2.64
CA LYS A 34 4.99 12.83 -1.28
C LYS A 34 6.22 13.63 -0.89
N TRP A 35 6.22 14.21 0.29
CA TRP A 35 7.35 14.98 0.84
C TRP A 35 7.60 14.59 2.29
N ILE A 36 8.88 14.54 2.68
CA ILE A 36 9.32 14.28 4.04
C ILE A 36 10.50 15.18 4.40
N ALA A 37 10.56 15.63 5.65
CA ALA A 37 11.68 16.43 6.14
C ALA A 37 13.00 15.62 6.15
N THR A 38 14.12 16.31 5.92
CA THR A 38 15.45 15.69 5.99
C THR A 38 15.67 15.05 7.35
N GLY A 39 16.21 13.83 7.35
CA GLY A 39 16.55 13.06 8.56
C GLY A 39 15.37 12.29 9.18
N THR A 40 14.18 12.30 8.56
CA THR A 40 13.09 11.42 9.01
C THR A 40 13.42 9.98 8.66
N PRO A 41 13.44 9.06 9.64
CA PRO A 41 13.72 7.65 9.39
C PRO A 41 12.56 6.96 8.63
N GLU A 42 12.82 5.76 8.13
CA GLU A 42 11.82 4.80 7.59
C GLU A 42 11.21 5.12 6.23
N ILE A 43 11.38 6.35 5.71
CA ILE A 43 10.84 6.71 4.40
C ILE A 43 11.97 6.79 3.38
N ASP A 44 11.92 5.91 2.38
CA ASP A 44 12.90 5.79 1.30
C ASP A 44 12.21 5.96 -0.07
N PHE A 45 12.09 7.21 -0.53
CA PHE A 45 11.49 7.51 -1.85
C PHE A 45 12.27 6.94 -3.04
N PRO A 46 13.62 6.89 -3.03
CA PRO A 46 14.38 6.09 -3.99
C PRO A 46 13.90 4.64 -4.09
N ALA A 47 13.76 3.95 -2.98
CA ALA A 47 13.30 2.56 -2.95
C ALA A 47 11.83 2.41 -3.39
N GLU A 48 10.95 3.33 -3.00
CA GLU A 48 9.55 3.33 -3.49
C GLU A 48 9.50 3.55 -5.02
N ALA A 49 10.29 4.47 -5.56
CA ALA A 49 10.36 4.72 -6.99
C ALA A 49 10.84 3.50 -7.79
N GLU A 50 11.80 2.74 -7.26
CA GLU A 50 12.28 1.49 -7.87
C GLU A 50 11.18 0.43 -7.88
N ARG A 51 10.45 0.25 -6.78
CA ARG A 51 9.33 -0.69 -6.66
C ARG A 51 8.19 -0.35 -7.61
N LEU A 52 7.78 0.91 -7.66
CA LEU A 52 6.77 1.40 -8.61
C LEU A 52 7.21 1.15 -10.06
N THR A 53 8.47 1.46 -10.39
CA THR A 53 9.03 1.24 -11.74
C THR A 53 9.07 -0.24 -12.10
N TRP A 54 9.37 -1.12 -11.15
CA TRP A 54 9.36 -2.55 -11.34
C TRP A 54 7.92 -3.08 -11.53
N ALA A 55 6.99 -2.75 -10.61
CA ALA A 55 5.64 -3.29 -10.57
C ALA A 55 4.78 -2.88 -11.79
N ARG A 56 4.98 -1.65 -12.31
CA ARG A 56 4.21 -1.12 -13.45
C ARG A 56 4.31 -1.94 -14.74
N ARG A 57 5.25 -2.89 -14.82
CA ARG A 57 5.37 -3.81 -15.97
C ARG A 57 4.22 -4.82 -16.03
N TRP A 58 3.53 -5.05 -14.92
CA TRP A 58 2.48 -6.08 -14.79
C TRP A 58 1.14 -5.55 -14.29
N ILE A 59 1.14 -4.48 -13.50
CA ILE A 59 -0.06 -3.95 -12.85
C ILE A 59 -0.15 -2.44 -12.97
N THR A 60 -1.36 -1.89 -12.77
CA THR A 60 -1.59 -0.45 -12.73
C THR A 60 -1.13 0.12 -11.39
N VAL A 61 -0.10 0.95 -11.44
CA VAL A 61 0.45 1.71 -10.32
C VAL A 61 0.88 3.09 -10.79
N PRO A 62 1.09 4.07 -9.91
CA PRO A 62 1.54 5.40 -10.28
C PRO A 62 2.86 5.37 -11.06
N THR A 63 2.95 6.18 -12.10
CA THR A 63 4.21 6.39 -12.83
C THR A 63 5.05 7.43 -12.09
N VAL A 64 6.29 7.11 -11.80
CA VAL A 64 7.26 8.06 -11.24
C VAL A 64 7.55 9.14 -12.28
N VAL A 65 7.32 10.39 -11.91
CA VAL A 65 7.55 11.59 -12.76
C VAL A 65 8.85 12.28 -12.37
N ASP A 66 9.10 12.41 -11.07
CA ASP A 66 10.30 13.07 -10.53
C ASP A 66 10.58 12.58 -9.12
N ARG A 67 11.82 12.63 -8.71
CA ARG A 67 12.26 12.47 -7.33
C ARG A 67 13.50 13.29 -7.07
N SER A 68 13.59 13.94 -5.92
CA SER A 68 14.77 14.68 -5.54
C SER A 68 14.80 14.97 -4.05
N ALA A 69 15.86 15.63 -3.59
CA ALA A 69 16.02 16.08 -2.22
C ALA A 69 16.77 17.42 -2.21
N ASP A 70 16.54 18.21 -1.17
CA ASP A 70 17.27 19.42 -0.85
C ASP A 70 17.61 19.49 0.65
N ALA A 71 17.99 20.66 1.15
CA ALA A 71 18.35 20.85 2.55
C ALA A 71 17.16 20.67 3.50
N ASP A 72 15.94 20.89 3.01
CA ASP A 72 14.71 20.87 3.82
C ASP A 72 14.06 19.48 3.83
N GLY A 73 14.19 18.71 2.74
CA GLY A 73 13.52 17.41 2.64
C GLY A 73 13.75 16.68 1.32
N SER A 74 13.09 15.53 1.20
CA SER A 74 13.04 14.75 -0.02
C SER A 74 11.59 14.61 -0.52
N TRP A 75 11.44 14.34 -1.83
CA TRP A 75 10.12 14.14 -2.43
C TRP A 75 10.12 13.11 -3.53
N LEU A 76 8.95 12.53 -3.73
CA LEU A 76 8.59 11.68 -4.84
C LEU A 76 7.36 12.24 -5.53
N VAL A 77 7.44 12.44 -6.84
CA VAL A 77 6.33 12.90 -7.68
C VAL A 77 5.87 11.75 -8.56
N THR A 78 4.58 11.45 -8.52
CA THR A 78 3.97 10.42 -9.36
C THR A 78 2.79 10.99 -10.15
N ALA A 79 2.56 10.46 -11.35
CA ALA A 79 1.32 10.73 -12.07
C ALA A 79 0.12 10.13 -11.34
N ALA A 80 -1.00 10.83 -11.35
CA ALA A 80 -2.26 10.26 -10.87
C ALA A 80 -2.64 9.01 -11.68
N VAL A 81 -3.26 8.06 -11.01
CA VAL A 81 -3.86 6.87 -11.63
C VAL A 81 -5.38 6.94 -11.46
N PRO A 82 -6.17 6.29 -12.35
CA PRO A 82 -7.62 6.27 -12.24
C PRO A 82 -8.11 5.65 -10.94
N GLY A 83 -9.31 6.04 -10.53
CA GLY A 83 -10.01 5.49 -9.37
C GLY A 83 -9.97 6.39 -8.15
N HIS A 84 -10.72 5.96 -7.14
CA HIS A 84 -10.87 6.62 -5.86
C HIS A 84 -10.37 5.70 -4.75
N SER A 85 -9.70 6.25 -3.75
CA SER A 85 -9.26 5.45 -2.60
C SER A 85 -10.44 4.66 -2.01
N ALA A 86 -10.20 3.41 -1.62
CA ALA A 86 -11.24 2.58 -1.00
C ALA A 86 -11.79 3.20 0.30
N VAL A 87 -11.15 4.27 0.82
CA VAL A 87 -11.65 5.04 1.97
C VAL A 87 -12.31 6.37 1.58
N ASP A 88 -12.54 6.63 0.30
CA ASP A 88 -13.35 7.77 -0.11
C ASP A 88 -14.80 7.63 0.41
N PRO A 89 -15.51 8.74 0.67
CA PRO A 89 -16.85 8.72 1.25
C PRO A 89 -17.84 7.80 0.53
N GLN A 90 -17.74 7.70 -0.80
CA GLN A 90 -18.58 6.80 -1.60
C GLN A 90 -18.38 5.32 -1.28
N TRP A 91 -17.15 4.92 -0.88
CA TRP A 91 -16.79 3.56 -0.54
C TRP A 91 -17.01 3.26 0.94
N ILE A 92 -16.78 4.25 1.81
CA ILE A 92 -17.18 4.17 3.23
C ILE A 92 -18.70 3.95 3.34
N ALA A 93 -19.50 4.54 2.45
CA ALA A 93 -20.94 4.30 2.38
C ALA A 93 -21.31 2.91 1.82
N ARG A 94 -20.37 2.17 1.21
CA ARG A 94 -20.55 0.84 0.61
C ARG A 94 -19.47 -0.15 1.08
N PRO A 95 -19.27 -0.33 2.40
CA PRO A 95 -18.10 -1.01 2.95
C PRO A 95 -17.99 -2.47 2.53
N ALA A 96 -19.11 -3.19 2.37
CA ALA A 96 -19.09 -4.57 1.90
C ALA A 96 -18.55 -4.71 0.46
N THR A 97 -18.91 -3.77 -0.42
CA THR A 97 -18.39 -3.72 -1.79
C THR A 97 -16.89 -3.46 -1.76
N ALA A 98 -16.45 -2.43 -1.02
CA ALA A 98 -15.05 -2.05 -0.92
C ALA A 98 -14.18 -3.17 -0.32
N ALA A 99 -14.59 -3.78 0.79
CA ALA A 99 -13.85 -4.87 1.43
C ALA A 99 -13.72 -6.10 0.50
N THR A 100 -14.79 -6.46 -0.21
CA THR A 100 -14.75 -7.55 -1.20
C THR A 100 -13.82 -7.22 -2.37
N ALA A 101 -13.85 -5.98 -2.85
CA ALA A 101 -13.00 -5.51 -3.93
C ALA A 101 -11.51 -5.50 -3.52
N ILE A 102 -11.18 -5.05 -2.30
CA ILE A 102 -9.81 -5.13 -1.75
C ILE A 102 -9.30 -6.56 -1.80
N GLY A 103 -10.08 -7.55 -1.33
CA GLY A 103 -9.67 -8.95 -1.37
C GLY A 103 -9.43 -9.47 -2.80
N ARG A 104 -10.33 -9.16 -3.74
CA ARG A 104 -10.20 -9.55 -5.16
C ARG A 104 -8.99 -8.87 -5.82
N GLY A 105 -8.81 -7.58 -5.55
CA GLY A 105 -7.69 -6.82 -6.09
C GLY A 105 -6.35 -7.33 -5.58
N LEU A 106 -6.26 -7.64 -4.30
CA LEU A 106 -5.06 -8.19 -3.70
C LEU A 106 -4.72 -9.57 -4.27
N ARG A 107 -5.73 -10.42 -4.56
CA ARG A 107 -5.53 -11.67 -5.27
C ARG A 107 -4.94 -11.42 -6.66
N ALA A 108 -5.54 -10.52 -7.44
CA ALA A 108 -5.08 -10.19 -8.78
C ALA A 108 -3.64 -9.61 -8.76
N PHE A 109 -3.32 -8.78 -7.77
CA PHE A 109 -1.99 -8.23 -7.52
C PHE A 109 -0.96 -9.35 -7.31
N HIS A 110 -1.24 -10.30 -6.40
CA HIS A 110 -0.35 -11.42 -6.09
C HIS A 110 -0.21 -12.41 -7.26
N GLU A 111 -1.25 -12.58 -8.08
CA GLU A 111 -1.21 -13.47 -9.26
C GLU A 111 -0.46 -12.84 -10.45
N ALA A 112 -0.47 -11.51 -10.56
CA ALA A 112 0.16 -10.80 -11.67
C ALA A 112 1.67 -10.61 -11.49
N LEU A 113 2.16 -10.48 -10.26
CA LEU A 113 3.56 -10.15 -9.99
C LEU A 113 4.43 -11.41 -9.87
N PRO A 114 5.49 -11.57 -10.71
CA PRO A 114 6.32 -12.75 -10.72
C PRO A 114 7.30 -12.77 -9.55
N VAL A 115 7.11 -13.71 -8.60
CA VAL A 115 7.98 -13.89 -7.42
C VAL A 115 9.44 -14.10 -7.82
N ALA A 116 9.70 -14.90 -8.87
CA ALA A 116 11.07 -15.22 -9.28
C ALA A 116 11.84 -14.03 -9.87
N GLU A 117 11.15 -12.97 -10.29
CA GLU A 117 11.75 -11.76 -10.87
C GLU A 117 11.76 -10.58 -9.89
N CYS A 118 11.15 -10.73 -8.71
CA CYS A 118 11.09 -9.66 -7.72
C CYS A 118 12.40 -9.52 -6.96
N PRO A 119 13.10 -8.37 -7.05
CA PRO A 119 14.35 -8.17 -6.34
C PRO A 119 14.16 -7.66 -4.91
N PHE A 120 12.93 -7.46 -4.47
CA PHE A 120 12.60 -6.86 -3.18
C PHE A 120 12.17 -7.93 -2.18
N ASP A 121 12.56 -7.72 -0.93
CA ASP A 121 12.35 -8.65 0.17
C ASP A 121 11.48 -8.02 1.26
N TRP A 122 10.41 -8.71 1.65
CA TRP A 122 9.58 -8.43 2.81
C TRP A 122 9.51 -9.64 3.75
N SER A 123 10.53 -10.52 3.71
CA SER A 123 10.58 -11.71 4.56
C SER A 123 10.50 -11.38 6.05
N ILE A 124 10.05 -12.36 6.83
CA ILE A 124 9.99 -12.25 8.29
C ILE A 124 11.37 -11.91 8.85
N GLU A 125 12.44 -12.55 8.34
CA GLU A 125 13.82 -12.32 8.77
C GLU A 125 14.23 -10.86 8.56
N ARG A 126 13.90 -10.29 7.39
CA ARG A 126 14.20 -8.89 7.11
C ARG A 126 13.42 -7.96 8.03
N ARG A 127 12.12 -8.21 8.25
CA ARG A 127 11.30 -7.39 9.16
C ARG A 127 11.82 -7.46 10.59
N LEU A 128 12.09 -8.65 11.08
CA LEU A 128 12.63 -8.86 12.45
C LEU A 128 14.02 -8.24 12.66
N SER A 129 14.80 -8.02 11.61
CA SER A 129 16.11 -7.35 11.75
C SER A 129 16.01 -5.90 12.26
N HIS A 130 14.84 -5.29 12.17
CA HIS A 130 14.54 -3.92 12.61
C HIS A 130 13.61 -3.87 13.83
N VAL A 131 13.15 -5.02 14.33
CA VAL A 131 12.17 -5.13 15.43
C VAL A 131 12.87 -5.69 16.67
N SER A 132 12.66 -5.03 17.81
CA SER A 132 13.19 -5.49 19.11
C SER A 132 12.20 -6.37 19.90
N ALA A 133 10.97 -6.54 19.41
CA ALA A 133 9.93 -7.31 20.08
C ALA A 133 10.04 -8.81 19.79
N ASP A 134 9.84 -9.64 20.82
CA ASP A 134 9.65 -11.08 20.63
C ASP A 134 8.22 -11.34 20.14
N LEU A 135 8.07 -11.71 18.87
CA LEU A 135 6.78 -12.02 18.25
C LEU A 135 6.39 -13.51 18.37
N GLY A 136 7.24 -14.33 19.01
CA GLY A 136 7.09 -15.78 19.08
C GLY A 136 7.48 -16.49 17.77
N ALA A 137 7.22 -17.79 17.69
CA ALA A 137 7.54 -18.59 16.51
C ALA A 137 6.72 -18.15 15.29
N ALA A 138 7.41 -17.94 14.17
CA ALA A 138 6.75 -17.65 12.91
C ALA A 138 5.99 -18.88 12.40
N PRO A 139 4.75 -18.72 11.87
CA PRO A 139 4.05 -19.81 11.22
C PRO A 139 4.80 -20.24 9.95
N PRO A 140 4.69 -21.50 9.53
CA PRO A 140 5.23 -21.94 8.24
C PRO A 140 4.65 -21.12 7.10
N ILE A 141 5.46 -20.84 6.07
CA ILE A 141 5.00 -20.14 4.86
C ILE A 141 3.88 -20.95 4.22
N ASP A 142 2.76 -20.28 3.94
CA ASP A 142 1.63 -20.84 3.21
C ASP A 142 1.85 -20.70 1.69
N ARG A 143 2.03 -19.46 1.23
CA ARG A 143 2.29 -19.17 -0.19
C ARG A 143 3.13 -17.92 -0.33
N LEU A 144 4.30 -18.05 -0.98
CA LEU A 144 5.09 -16.89 -1.38
C LEU A 144 4.41 -16.16 -2.53
N VAL A 145 4.33 -14.84 -2.38
CA VAL A 145 3.84 -13.89 -3.38
C VAL A 145 4.72 -12.64 -3.34
N VAL A 146 4.55 -11.76 -4.29
CA VAL A 146 5.02 -10.38 -4.13
C VAL A 146 3.95 -9.63 -3.38
N CYS A 147 4.21 -9.33 -2.12
CA CYS A 147 3.31 -8.57 -1.25
C CYS A 147 3.39 -7.06 -1.56
N HIS A 148 2.29 -6.37 -1.33
CA HIS A 148 2.24 -4.91 -1.25
C HIS A 148 3.11 -4.39 -0.08
N GLY A 149 3.06 -5.11 1.03
CA GLY A 149 3.80 -4.83 2.26
C GLY A 149 3.15 -3.78 3.18
N ASP A 150 2.19 -3.01 2.64
CA ASP A 150 1.28 -2.12 3.36
C ASP A 150 -0.09 -2.12 2.65
N ALA A 151 -0.77 -3.27 2.69
CA ALA A 151 -2.05 -3.50 1.98
C ALA A 151 -3.26 -2.86 2.68
N CYS A 152 -3.08 -1.69 3.31
CA CYS A 152 -4.16 -0.94 3.95
C CYS A 152 -5.21 -0.49 2.92
N ALA A 153 -6.46 -0.37 3.35
CA ALA A 153 -7.58 0.03 2.49
C ALA A 153 -7.34 1.33 1.70
N PRO A 154 -6.73 2.40 2.28
CA PRO A 154 -6.41 3.62 1.55
C PRO A 154 -5.55 3.41 0.31
N ASN A 155 -4.72 2.38 0.29
CA ASN A 155 -3.73 2.08 -0.76
C ASN A 155 -4.32 1.30 -1.95
N THR A 156 -5.61 0.95 -1.89
CA THR A 156 -6.37 0.35 -3.00
C THR A 156 -7.28 1.40 -3.62
N LEU A 157 -7.15 1.64 -4.92
CA LEU A 157 -8.04 2.53 -5.66
C LEU A 157 -9.10 1.73 -6.39
N LEU A 158 -10.35 2.16 -6.28
CA LEU A 158 -11.52 1.52 -6.89
C LEU A 158 -12.08 2.40 -8.00
N SER A 159 -12.47 1.79 -9.11
CA SER A 159 -13.29 2.41 -10.17
C SER A 159 -14.72 2.57 -9.69
N ASP A 160 -15.51 3.42 -10.37
CA ASP A 160 -16.90 3.71 -10.01
C ASP A 160 -17.81 2.48 -9.97
N ASP A 161 -17.47 1.42 -10.71
CA ASP A 161 -18.17 0.13 -10.71
C ASP A 161 -17.80 -0.77 -9.52
N GLY A 162 -16.86 -0.34 -8.68
CA GLY A 162 -16.40 -1.08 -7.51
C GLY A 162 -15.33 -2.14 -7.79
N THR A 163 -14.74 -2.14 -8.97
CA THR A 163 -13.55 -2.97 -9.28
C THR A 163 -12.27 -2.24 -8.91
N VAL A 164 -11.17 -2.98 -8.68
CA VAL A 164 -9.87 -2.35 -8.40
C VAL A 164 -9.31 -1.73 -9.68
N ALA A 165 -8.99 -0.45 -9.60
CA ALA A 165 -8.36 0.33 -10.67
C ALA A 165 -6.83 0.32 -10.58
N ALA A 166 -6.30 0.47 -9.37
CA ALA A 166 -4.85 0.58 -9.13
C ALA A 166 -4.49 0.31 -7.67
N HIS A 167 -3.20 0.10 -7.43
CA HIS A 167 -2.60 0.13 -6.11
C HIS A 167 -1.58 1.28 -6.02
N VAL A 168 -1.48 1.91 -4.85
CA VAL A 168 -0.57 3.03 -4.56
C VAL A 168 0.25 2.74 -3.31
N ASP A 169 1.31 3.51 -3.09
CA ASP A 169 2.15 3.39 -1.88
C ASP A 169 2.89 2.06 -1.78
N LEU A 170 3.70 1.74 -2.78
CA LEU A 170 4.46 0.48 -2.85
C LEU A 170 5.83 0.54 -2.16
N GLY A 171 6.02 1.47 -1.21
CA GLY A 171 7.30 1.63 -0.50
C GLY A 171 7.79 0.39 0.23
N SER A 172 6.89 -0.51 0.57
CA SER A 172 7.18 -1.77 1.28
C SER A 172 7.03 -3.03 0.43
N LEU A 173 6.79 -2.90 -0.91
CA LEU A 173 6.63 -4.06 -1.78
C LEU A 173 7.83 -5.02 -1.70
N GLY A 174 7.56 -6.31 -1.58
CA GLY A 174 8.59 -7.35 -1.56
C GLY A 174 8.02 -8.77 -1.44
N VAL A 175 8.88 -9.78 -1.64
CA VAL A 175 8.47 -11.18 -1.54
C VAL A 175 8.24 -11.58 -0.08
N ALA A 176 7.05 -12.11 0.20
CA ALA A 176 6.66 -12.64 1.52
C ALA A 176 5.57 -13.70 1.40
N ASP A 177 5.14 -14.24 2.54
CA ASP A 177 3.88 -14.99 2.62
C ASP A 177 2.70 -14.07 2.36
N ARG A 178 1.71 -14.53 1.55
CA ARG A 178 0.48 -13.77 1.25
C ARG A 178 -0.26 -13.24 2.49
N TRP A 179 -0.05 -13.85 3.66
CA TRP A 179 -0.64 -13.42 4.92
C TRP A 179 -0.05 -12.11 5.45
N ALA A 180 1.13 -11.69 4.97
CA ALA A 180 1.67 -10.37 5.26
C ALA A 180 0.71 -9.25 4.80
N ASP A 181 0.10 -9.42 3.63
CA ASP A 181 -0.89 -8.48 3.11
C ASP A 181 -2.31 -8.78 3.61
N LEU A 182 -2.75 -10.04 3.57
CA LEU A 182 -4.11 -10.42 3.93
C LEU A 182 -4.50 -10.03 5.35
N ALA A 183 -3.57 -10.22 6.30
CA ALA A 183 -3.83 -9.89 7.70
C ALA A 183 -4.02 -8.38 7.91
N VAL A 184 -3.25 -7.56 7.20
CA VAL A 184 -3.28 -6.08 7.30
C VAL A 184 -4.47 -5.52 6.51
N ALA A 185 -4.71 -6.01 5.29
CA ALA A 185 -5.84 -5.58 4.48
C ALA A 185 -7.18 -5.80 5.20
N ALA A 186 -7.36 -6.98 5.80
CA ALA A 186 -8.54 -7.30 6.59
C ALA A 186 -8.64 -6.43 7.86
N TRP A 187 -7.55 -6.24 8.57
CA TRP A 187 -7.49 -5.39 9.76
C TRP A 187 -7.81 -3.93 9.44
N SER A 188 -7.28 -3.42 8.34
CA SER A 188 -7.54 -2.05 7.88
C SER A 188 -9.03 -1.77 7.61
N THR A 189 -9.85 -2.79 7.32
CA THR A 189 -11.30 -2.60 7.20
C THR A 189 -11.94 -2.20 8.52
N GLU A 190 -11.45 -2.71 9.65
CA GLU A 190 -11.97 -2.34 10.98
C GLU A 190 -11.75 -0.86 11.28
N TRP A 191 -10.59 -0.30 10.91
CA TRP A 191 -10.26 1.11 11.14
C TRP A 191 -11.04 2.07 10.24
N ASN A 192 -11.33 1.63 9.01
CA ASN A 192 -11.90 2.51 8.00
C ASN A 192 -13.41 2.35 7.84
N TYR A 193 -13.98 1.16 8.11
CA TYR A 193 -15.39 0.86 7.90
C TYR A 193 -16.12 0.42 9.18
N GLY A 194 -15.37 0.13 10.24
CA GLY A 194 -15.92 -0.50 11.44
C GLY A 194 -15.86 -2.03 11.39
N PRO A 195 -16.29 -2.72 12.45
CA PRO A 195 -16.18 -4.18 12.58
C PRO A 195 -17.08 -4.96 11.60
N GLY A 196 -16.65 -6.17 11.24
CA GLY A 196 -17.46 -7.16 10.52
C GLY A 196 -17.27 -7.21 9.00
N TYR A 197 -16.29 -6.46 8.46
CA TYR A 197 -15.97 -6.47 7.02
C TYR A 197 -14.71 -7.25 6.67
N ASP A 198 -13.89 -7.60 7.66
CA ASP A 198 -12.64 -8.35 7.53
C ASP A 198 -12.82 -9.70 6.79
N GLY A 199 -13.88 -10.45 7.11
CA GLY A 199 -14.23 -11.70 6.45
C GLY A 199 -14.47 -11.57 4.94
N LEU A 200 -14.90 -10.38 4.47
CA LEU A 200 -15.14 -10.10 3.06
C LEU A 200 -13.83 -9.96 2.27
N VAL A 201 -12.74 -9.51 2.91
CA VAL A 201 -11.41 -9.49 2.30
C VAL A 201 -10.93 -10.92 2.03
N TYR A 202 -11.01 -11.81 3.01
CA TYR A 202 -10.61 -13.22 2.85
C TYR A 202 -11.45 -13.93 1.80
N SER A 203 -12.78 -13.76 1.84
CA SER A 203 -13.68 -14.36 0.85
C SER A 203 -13.48 -13.79 -0.55
N GLY A 204 -13.23 -12.49 -0.68
CA GLY A 204 -12.88 -11.83 -1.94
C GLY A 204 -11.58 -12.34 -2.52
N TYR A 205 -10.57 -12.57 -1.69
CA TYR A 205 -9.31 -13.18 -2.07
C TYR A 205 -9.46 -14.67 -2.42
N GLY A 206 -10.42 -15.38 -1.82
CA GLY A 206 -10.68 -16.79 -2.04
C GLY A 206 -9.90 -17.72 -1.09
N VAL A 207 -9.71 -17.30 0.18
CA VAL A 207 -9.12 -18.14 1.24
C VAL A 207 -10.00 -18.13 2.47
N ALA A 208 -9.92 -19.19 3.28
CA ALA A 208 -10.47 -19.18 4.63
C ALA A 208 -9.53 -18.39 5.56
N PRO A 209 -10.06 -17.66 6.56
CA PRO A 209 -9.21 -16.98 7.54
C PRO A 209 -8.43 -18.00 8.38
N ASP A 210 -7.16 -17.70 8.62
CA ASP A 210 -6.25 -18.46 9.49
C ASP A 210 -5.88 -17.60 10.70
N ALA A 211 -6.43 -17.92 11.84
CA ALA A 211 -6.33 -17.10 13.05
C ALA A 211 -4.88 -16.95 13.55
N GLU A 212 -4.05 -18.00 13.42
CA GLU A 212 -2.66 -17.99 13.85
C GLU A 212 -1.83 -17.06 12.96
N ARG A 213 -1.95 -17.20 11.63
CA ARG A 213 -1.26 -16.34 10.66
C ARG A 213 -1.72 -14.89 10.76
N ILE A 214 -3.01 -14.65 10.85
CA ILE A 214 -3.57 -13.30 11.02
C ILE A 214 -2.98 -12.64 12.26
N ALA A 215 -2.98 -13.32 13.40
CA ALA A 215 -2.45 -12.77 14.64
C ALA A 215 -0.93 -12.50 14.55
N TYR A 216 -0.17 -13.39 13.92
CA TYR A 216 1.26 -13.22 13.75
C TYR A 216 1.61 -12.05 12.84
N TYR A 217 1.02 -11.99 11.63
CA TYR A 217 1.35 -10.96 10.64
C TYR A 217 0.85 -9.57 11.02
N ARG A 218 -0.26 -9.45 11.76
CA ARG A 218 -0.69 -8.17 12.36
C ARG A 218 0.37 -7.66 13.34
N ARG A 219 0.87 -8.50 14.25
CA ARG A 219 1.95 -8.11 15.17
C ARG A 219 3.26 -7.76 14.46
N LEU A 220 3.62 -8.51 13.41
CA LEU A 220 4.83 -8.25 12.64
C LEU A 220 4.76 -6.92 11.89
N TRP A 221 3.58 -6.56 11.37
CA TRP A 221 3.37 -5.28 10.69
C TRP A 221 3.38 -4.11 11.67
N ASP A 222 2.74 -4.25 12.84
CA ASP A 222 2.65 -3.22 13.87
C ASP A 222 4.00 -2.96 14.59
N ALA A 223 4.92 -3.90 14.53
CA ALA A 223 6.21 -3.83 15.22
C ALA A 223 7.31 -3.14 14.40
N GLY A 224 7.10 -2.83 13.10
CA GLY A 224 8.18 -2.32 12.28
C GLY A 224 7.85 -1.41 11.13
#